data_c97a01bb351a5499068248f667a87a9f
#
_entry.id   c97a01bb351a5499068248f667a87a9f
#
_cell.length_a   1.000
_cell.length_b   1.000
_cell.length_c   1.000
_cell.angle_alpha   90.00
_cell.angle_beta   90.00
_cell.angle_gamma   90.00
#
_symmetry.space_group_name_H-M   'P 1'
#
loop_
_entity.id
_entity.type
_entity.pdbx_description
1 polymer ?
#
loop_
_entity_poly.entity_id
_entity_poly.type
_entity_poly.pdbx_seq_one_letter_code
_entity_poly.pdbx_strand_id
1 'polypeptide(L)'
;MSTASSSHRLPQRSLFVFLTVSLLTSCGTTSSLQTAGEEKVIDLSPYSRLLVQDFVDEATSRARPEAQPILKLKMDDVVKAFPDQIAAVTKAQGGFDEVVRSGSPDARTLVMRGSITQYDEGNATLRWMVGFAAGNVNFDAIVELVDGGSGRTLGEWVVDKNSWALGGGIAATQTPEGFMQEAAVKIGTQMSEKRKAGSVKKPQD
;
A
#
# COMPACT_ATOMS: atom_id res chain seq x y z
N MET A 1 -78.37 18.48 6.49
CA MET A 1 -77.76 17.26 6.93
C MET A 1 -76.49 17.08 6.08
N SER A 2 -75.34 17.38 6.67
CA SER A 2 -74.08 17.45 6.00
C SER A 2 -73.22 16.29 6.53
N THR A 3 -72.78 15.42 5.67
CA THR A 3 -71.81 14.33 6.04
C THR A 3 -70.46 14.64 5.46
N ALA A 4 -69.51 14.96 6.35
CA ALA A 4 -68.11 15.18 6.03
C ALA A 4 -67.38 13.83 5.91
N SER A 5 -66.78 13.59 4.74
CA SER A 5 -65.93 12.44 4.47
C SER A 5 -64.46 12.82 4.83
N SER A 6 -63.92 12.18 5.86
CA SER A 6 -62.56 12.34 6.31
C SER A 6 -61.65 11.36 5.55
N SER A 7 -60.75 11.85 4.69
CA SER A 7 -59.76 11.06 4.01
C SER A 7 -58.47 10.99 4.84
N HIS A 8 -58.21 9.86 5.49
CA HIS A 8 -56.95 9.53 6.13
C HIS A 8 -55.85 9.29 5.08
N ARG A 9 -54.90 10.23 4.99
CA ARG A 9 -53.63 10.01 4.27
C ARG A 9 -52.66 9.30 5.18
N LEU A 10 -52.25 8.09 4.83
CA LEU A 10 -51.18 7.34 5.45
C LEU A 10 -49.84 7.96 5.07
N PRO A 11 -48.88 8.13 6.02
CA PRO A 11 -47.57 8.63 5.70
C PRO A 11 -46.76 7.52 5.03
N GLN A 12 -46.31 7.82 3.82
CA GLN A 12 -45.40 6.98 3.04
C GLN A 12 -43.99 6.99 3.75
N ARG A 13 -43.71 5.94 4.51
CA ARG A 13 -42.40 5.73 5.12
C ARG A 13 -41.43 5.32 4.02
N SER A 14 -40.58 6.26 3.61
CA SER A 14 -39.39 6.00 2.77
C SER A 14 -38.44 5.09 3.52
N LEU A 15 -38.39 3.86 3.07
CA LEU A 15 -37.42 2.87 3.54
C LEU A 15 -36.05 3.19 2.90
N PHE A 16 -35.21 3.97 3.59
CA PHE A 16 -33.82 4.14 3.20
C PHE A 16 -33.09 2.83 3.46
N VAL A 17 -32.89 2.06 2.40
CA VAL A 17 -31.98 0.91 2.43
C VAL A 17 -30.54 1.46 2.44
N PHE A 18 -29.93 1.52 3.62
CA PHE A 18 -28.51 1.75 3.76
C PHE A 18 -27.78 0.51 3.21
N LEU A 19 -27.29 0.61 1.98
CA LEU A 19 -26.36 -0.34 1.42
C LEU A 19 -25.00 -0.13 2.11
N THR A 20 -24.78 -0.84 3.21
CA THR A 20 -23.46 -0.91 3.87
C THR A 20 -22.53 -1.70 2.95
N VAL A 21 -21.71 -0.98 2.20
CA VAL A 21 -20.54 -1.57 1.51
C VAL A 21 -19.56 -2.01 2.59
N SER A 22 -19.64 -3.28 2.96
CA SER A 22 -18.61 -3.91 3.79
C SER A 22 -17.32 -3.96 2.99
N LEU A 23 -16.40 -3.04 3.28
CA LEU A 23 -15.02 -3.12 2.86
C LEU A 23 -14.43 -4.41 3.43
N LEU A 24 -14.23 -5.40 2.57
CA LEU A 24 -13.51 -6.62 2.89
C LEU A 24 -12.07 -6.22 3.20
N THR A 25 -11.78 -6.04 4.49
CA THR A 25 -10.41 -5.83 4.96
C THR A 25 -9.66 -7.13 4.76
N SER A 26 -8.79 -7.16 3.76
CA SER A 26 -7.78 -8.21 3.57
C SER A 26 -6.98 -8.34 4.88
N CYS A 27 -6.74 -9.56 5.32
CA CYS A 27 -5.90 -9.78 6.48
C CYS A 27 -4.45 -9.48 6.14
N GLY A 28 -3.88 -8.61 6.91
CA GLY A 28 -2.58 -8.01 6.68
C GLY A 28 -2.72 -6.52 6.38
N THR A 29 -1.74 -5.75 6.77
CA THR A 29 -1.79 -4.30 6.69
C THR A 29 -0.59 -3.73 5.95
N THR A 30 -0.82 -2.62 5.24
CA THR A 30 0.25 -1.66 4.97
C THR A 30 0.07 -0.55 5.99
N SER A 31 1.09 -0.25 6.79
CA SER A 31 1.03 0.83 7.77
C SER A 31 0.74 2.18 7.10
N SER A 32 0.37 3.18 7.86
CA SER A 32 0.55 4.57 7.43
C SER A 32 2.03 4.94 7.54
N LEU A 33 2.45 6.00 6.81
CA LEU A 33 3.80 6.53 6.94
C LEU A 33 4.08 6.89 8.40
N GLN A 34 5.04 6.20 8.98
CA GLN A 34 5.54 6.46 10.33
C GLN A 34 6.76 7.36 10.25
N THR A 35 6.85 8.34 11.14
CA THR A 35 8.02 9.22 11.21
C THR A 35 9.21 8.48 11.79
N ALA A 36 10.41 8.74 11.27
CA ALA A 36 11.65 8.29 11.87
C ALA A 36 12.10 9.30 12.95
N GLY A 37 12.52 8.79 14.09
CA GLY A 37 13.03 9.63 15.20
C GLY A 37 11.94 10.42 15.93
N GLU A 38 12.31 11.61 16.44
CA GLU A 38 11.43 12.45 17.27
C GLU A 38 10.47 13.35 16.47
N GLU A 39 10.57 13.38 15.15
CA GLU A 39 9.72 14.22 14.33
C GLU A 39 8.26 13.72 14.35
N LYS A 40 7.34 14.60 14.74
CA LYS A 40 5.91 14.27 14.81
C LYS A 40 5.20 14.29 13.47
N VAL A 41 5.72 15.02 12.50
CA VAL A 41 5.11 15.22 11.17
C VAL A 41 6.20 15.30 10.10
N ILE A 42 6.08 14.49 9.07
CA ILE A 42 6.96 14.59 7.90
C ILE A 42 6.43 15.67 6.97
N ASP A 43 7.22 16.73 6.76
CA ASP A 43 6.93 17.77 5.78
C ASP A 43 7.59 17.41 4.44
N LEU A 44 6.78 17.17 3.43
CA LEU A 44 7.23 16.87 2.06
C LEU A 44 7.24 18.10 1.15
N SER A 45 6.88 19.28 1.64
CA SER A 45 6.82 20.51 0.83
C SER A 45 8.16 20.94 0.21
N PRO A 46 9.34 20.69 0.81
CA PRO A 46 10.61 21.05 0.21
C PRO A 46 10.96 20.24 -1.04
N TYR A 47 10.37 19.04 -1.21
CA TYR A 47 10.77 18.12 -2.26
C TYR A 47 9.88 18.28 -3.50
N SER A 48 10.49 18.59 -4.64
CA SER A 48 9.79 18.65 -5.92
C SER A 48 9.93 17.38 -6.76
N ARG A 49 10.94 16.56 -6.44
CA ARG A 49 11.26 15.33 -7.15
C ARG A 49 11.19 14.12 -6.22
N LEU A 50 10.63 13.01 -6.72
CA LEU A 50 10.68 11.71 -6.07
C LEU A 50 11.53 10.75 -6.91
N LEU A 51 12.60 10.22 -6.31
CA LEU A 51 13.42 9.15 -6.87
C LEU A 51 13.06 7.84 -6.16
N VAL A 52 12.45 6.91 -6.88
CA VAL A 52 12.11 5.58 -6.35
C VAL A 52 13.14 4.58 -6.83
N GLN A 53 13.96 4.06 -5.94
CA GLN A 53 15.03 3.11 -6.23
C GLN A 53 14.49 1.67 -6.31
N ASP A 54 15.28 0.76 -6.90
CA ASP A 54 15.02 -0.67 -6.80
C ASP A 54 15.14 -1.12 -5.35
N PHE A 55 14.30 -2.09 -4.96
CA PHE A 55 14.30 -2.59 -3.59
C PHE A 55 15.34 -3.71 -3.43
N VAL A 56 15.72 -3.97 -2.19
CA VAL A 56 16.65 -5.05 -1.85
C VAL A 56 15.89 -6.34 -1.60
N ASP A 57 16.40 -7.46 -2.13
CA ASP A 57 15.89 -8.80 -1.84
C ASP A 57 16.46 -9.32 -0.52
N GLU A 58 15.69 -9.24 0.54
CA GLU A 58 15.97 -9.94 1.80
C GLU A 58 15.20 -11.25 1.95
N ALA A 59 14.14 -11.44 1.17
CA ALA A 59 13.28 -12.61 1.25
C ALA A 59 14.04 -13.89 0.89
N THR A 60 14.89 -13.85 -0.14
CA THR A 60 15.67 -15.02 -0.55
C THR A 60 16.60 -15.50 0.57
N SER A 61 17.28 -14.61 1.28
CA SER A 61 18.18 -14.99 2.36
C SER A 61 17.45 -15.58 3.59
N ARG A 62 16.17 -15.25 3.76
CA ARG A 62 15.32 -15.75 4.85
C ARG A 62 14.59 -17.04 4.51
N ALA A 63 14.52 -17.39 3.23
CA ALA A 63 13.87 -18.61 2.78
C ALA A 63 14.69 -19.87 3.12
N ARG A 64 14.00 -21.01 3.19
CA ARG A 64 14.68 -22.29 3.36
C ARG A 64 15.66 -22.55 2.21
N PRO A 65 16.84 -23.17 2.46
CA PRO A 65 17.87 -23.36 1.45
C PRO A 65 17.38 -23.96 0.13
N GLU A 66 16.48 -24.94 0.20
CA GLU A 66 15.93 -25.61 -0.98
C GLU A 66 15.03 -24.70 -1.84
N ALA A 67 14.44 -23.67 -1.28
CA ALA A 67 13.58 -22.73 -1.97
C ALA A 67 14.35 -21.52 -2.56
N GLN A 68 15.52 -21.21 -2.04
CA GLN A 68 16.28 -20.01 -2.39
C GLN A 68 16.57 -19.87 -3.91
N PRO A 69 16.99 -20.92 -4.67
CA PRO A 69 17.29 -20.75 -6.07
C PRO A 69 16.06 -20.33 -6.92
N ILE A 70 14.88 -20.89 -6.61
CA ILE A 70 13.63 -20.55 -7.31
C ILE A 70 13.14 -19.17 -6.91
N LEU A 71 13.19 -18.87 -5.63
CA LEU A 71 12.76 -17.57 -5.10
C LEU A 71 13.64 -16.45 -5.66
N LYS A 72 14.96 -16.66 -5.74
CA LYS A 72 15.89 -15.66 -6.29
C LYS A 72 15.52 -15.24 -7.71
N LEU A 73 15.16 -16.20 -8.58
CA LEU A 73 14.74 -15.90 -9.95
C LEU A 73 13.49 -15.01 -9.99
N LYS A 74 12.54 -15.21 -9.07
CA LYS A 74 11.34 -14.38 -8.96
C LYS A 74 11.66 -13.01 -8.39
N MET A 75 12.50 -12.95 -7.36
CA MET A 75 12.85 -11.71 -6.68
C MET A 75 13.59 -10.73 -7.58
N ASP A 76 14.34 -11.19 -8.58
CA ASP A 76 15.01 -10.31 -9.57
C ASP A 76 14.03 -9.40 -10.33
N ASP A 77 12.78 -9.85 -10.51
CA ASP A 77 11.70 -9.06 -11.10
C ASP A 77 10.91 -8.28 -10.03
N VAL A 78 10.60 -8.90 -8.89
CA VAL A 78 9.75 -8.33 -7.85
C VAL A 78 10.38 -7.07 -7.22
N VAL A 79 11.70 -7.06 -7.01
CA VAL A 79 12.43 -5.89 -6.46
C VAL A 79 12.38 -4.65 -7.36
N LYS A 80 12.03 -4.82 -8.63
CA LYS A 80 11.81 -3.72 -9.59
C LYS A 80 10.33 -3.41 -9.75
N ALA A 81 9.49 -4.45 -9.85
CA ALA A 81 8.06 -4.31 -10.12
C ALA A 81 7.32 -3.57 -8.99
N PHE A 82 7.65 -3.83 -7.73
CA PHE A 82 6.97 -3.16 -6.62
C PHE A 82 7.25 -1.65 -6.58
N PRO A 83 8.52 -1.19 -6.61
CA PRO A 83 8.79 0.24 -6.69
C PRO A 83 8.28 0.88 -8.01
N ASP A 84 8.23 0.15 -9.14
CA ASP A 84 7.61 0.64 -10.38
C ASP A 84 6.12 0.94 -10.18
N GLN A 85 5.40 0.07 -9.51
CA GLN A 85 3.98 0.28 -9.18
C GLN A 85 3.78 1.49 -8.27
N ILE A 86 4.62 1.64 -7.22
CA ILE A 86 4.56 2.82 -6.33
C ILE A 86 4.82 4.10 -7.13
N ALA A 87 5.85 4.11 -7.96
CA ALA A 87 6.18 5.26 -8.81
C ALA A 87 5.04 5.62 -9.77
N ALA A 88 4.45 4.61 -10.42
CA ALA A 88 3.32 4.80 -11.33
C ALA A 88 2.09 5.39 -10.63
N VAL A 89 1.72 4.87 -9.46
CA VAL A 89 0.60 5.41 -8.67
C VAL A 89 0.89 6.83 -8.21
N THR A 90 2.09 7.10 -7.66
CA THR A 90 2.46 8.45 -7.20
C THR A 90 2.44 9.46 -8.35
N LYS A 91 2.94 9.08 -9.53
CA LYS A 91 2.91 9.92 -10.73
C LYS A 91 1.48 10.20 -11.19
N ALA A 92 0.61 9.19 -11.20
CA ALA A 92 -0.79 9.33 -11.59
C ALA A 92 -1.58 10.23 -10.62
N GLN A 93 -1.30 10.13 -9.33
CA GLN A 93 -1.92 10.96 -8.30
C GLN A 93 -1.40 12.41 -8.32
N GLY A 94 -0.20 12.65 -8.83
CA GLY A 94 0.45 13.96 -8.86
C GLY A 94 0.93 14.44 -7.49
N GLY A 95 1.46 15.64 -7.43
CA GLY A 95 2.00 16.26 -6.21
C GLY A 95 3.50 16.51 -6.27
N PHE A 96 4.25 15.70 -7.01
CA PHE A 96 5.65 15.96 -7.38
C PHE A 96 5.74 16.48 -8.81
N ASP A 97 6.72 17.35 -9.08
CA ASP A 97 7.00 17.84 -10.43
C ASP A 97 7.58 16.70 -11.28
N GLU A 98 8.33 15.81 -10.64
CA GLU A 98 8.98 14.68 -11.29
C GLU A 98 8.96 13.44 -10.39
N VAL A 99 8.62 12.26 -10.98
CA VAL A 99 8.75 10.95 -10.36
C VAL A 99 9.58 10.06 -11.27
N VAL A 100 10.75 9.64 -10.80
CA VAL A 100 11.74 8.90 -11.60
C VAL A 100 12.22 7.63 -10.88
N ARG A 101 12.76 6.70 -11.68
CA ARG A 101 13.34 5.44 -11.20
C ARG A 101 14.88 5.44 -11.15
N SER A 102 15.50 6.47 -11.71
CA SER A 102 16.97 6.58 -11.77
C SER A 102 17.40 8.03 -11.72
N GLY A 103 18.64 8.27 -11.35
CA GLY A 103 19.27 9.58 -11.26
C GLY A 103 19.98 9.79 -9.94
N SER A 104 20.73 10.89 -9.85
CA SER A 104 21.38 11.29 -8.60
C SER A 104 20.43 12.14 -7.77
N PRO A 105 20.31 11.88 -6.45
CA PRO A 105 19.51 12.71 -5.56
C PRO A 105 20.22 14.05 -5.27
N ASP A 106 19.43 15.06 -4.99
CA ASP A 106 19.85 16.40 -4.53
C ASP A 106 18.99 16.86 -3.34
N ALA A 107 19.20 18.08 -2.88
CA ALA A 107 18.47 18.63 -1.73
C ALA A 107 16.95 18.80 -1.96
N ARG A 108 16.48 18.76 -3.22
CA ARG A 108 15.06 18.83 -3.59
C ARG A 108 14.47 17.46 -3.94
N THR A 109 15.28 16.41 -3.82
CA THR A 109 14.90 15.04 -4.13
C THR A 109 14.53 14.30 -2.85
N LEU A 110 13.34 13.72 -2.84
CA LEU A 110 12.95 12.70 -1.88
C LEU A 110 13.33 11.34 -2.48
N VAL A 111 14.04 10.53 -1.73
CA VAL A 111 14.42 9.18 -2.15
C VAL A 111 13.52 8.17 -1.46
N MET A 112 12.92 7.28 -2.22
CA MET A 112 12.24 6.10 -1.72
C MET A 112 13.08 4.88 -2.03
N ARG A 113 13.37 4.09 -1.01
CA ARG A 113 14.09 2.82 -1.10
C ARG A 113 13.43 1.81 -0.17
N GLY A 114 13.80 0.54 -0.25
CA GLY A 114 13.22 -0.45 0.64
C GLY A 114 13.80 -1.84 0.47
N SER A 115 13.26 -2.76 1.25
CA SER A 115 13.57 -4.19 1.13
C SER A 115 12.29 -5.02 1.12
N ILE A 116 12.31 -6.13 0.39
CA ILE A 116 11.26 -7.13 0.43
C ILE A 116 11.76 -8.24 1.34
N THR A 117 11.07 -8.43 2.47
CA THR A 117 11.50 -9.30 3.56
C THR A 117 10.84 -10.67 3.53
N GLN A 118 9.67 -10.78 2.86
CA GLN A 118 8.99 -12.05 2.62
C GLN A 118 8.20 -12.01 1.31
N TYR A 119 8.29 -13.10 0.57
CA TYR A 119 7.51 -13.33 -0.64
C TYR A 119 7.19 -14.82 -0.73
N ASP A 120 5.91 -15.18 -0.63
CA ASP A 120 5.45 -16.57 -0.68
C ASP A 120 4.13 -16.65 -1.46
N GLU A 121 4.14 -17.37 -2.56
CA GLU A 121 2.94 -17.63 -3.37
C GLU A 121 1.97 -18.59 -2.69
N GLY A 122 2.44 -19.25 -1.64
CA GLY A 122 1.68 -20.28 -0.95
C GLY A 122 1.38 -21.49 -1.84
N ASN A 123 0.47 -22.31 -1.37
CA ASN A 123 -0.04 -23.46 -2.16
C ASN A 123 -1.56 -23.39 -2.26
N ALA A 124 -2.07 -23.02 -3.43
CA ALA A 124 -3.51 -22.85 -3.66
C ALA A 124 -4.30 -24.15 -3.38
N THR A 125 -3.74 -25.31 -3.72
CA THR A 125 -4.38 -26.61 -3.49
C THR A 125 -4.50 -26.88 -1.98
N LEU A 126 -3.44 -26.63 -1.21
CA LEU A 126 -3.47 -26.79 0.25
C LEU A 126 -4.47 -25.83 0.90
N ARG A 127 -4.53 -24.58 0.45
CA ARG A 127 -5.51 -23.60 0.95
C ARG A 127 -6.93 -24.07 0.72
N TRP A 128 -7.20 -24.64 -0.46
CA TRP A 128 -8.54 -25.13 -0.81
C TRP A 128 -8.92 -26.41 -0.07
N MET A 129 -7.98 -27.36 0.11
CA MET A 129 -8.27 -28.69 0.69
C MET A 129 -8.25 -28.71 2.22
N VAL A 130 -7.34 -27.97 2.85
CA VAL A 130 -7.06 -28.07 4.30
C VAL A 130 -7.63 -26.88 5.06
N GLY A 131 -7.89 -25.76 4.38
CA GLY A 131 -8.38 -24.54 5.03
C GLY A 131 -7.28 -23.80 5.80
N PHE A 132 -7.67 -23.13 6.87
CA PHE A 132 -6.86 -22.20 7.66
C PHE A 132 -5.35 -22.46 7.72
N ALA A 133 -4.58 -21.43 7.33
CA ALA A 133 -3.12 -21.35 7.43
C ALA A 133 -2.28 -22.29 6.55
N ALA A 134 -2.87 -23.29 5.89
CA ALA A 134 -2.12 -24.15 4.99
C ALA A 134 -1.87 -23.45 3.65
N GLY A 135 -0.60 -23.26 3.30
CA GLY A 135 -0.19 -22.67 2.01
C GLY A 135 -0.56 -21.20 1.86
N ASN A 136 -0.44 -20.40 2.92
CA ASN A 136 -0.71 -18.96 2.89
C ASN A 136 0.17 -18.23 1.88
N VAL A 137 -0.41 -17.18 1.30
CA VAL A 137 0.33 -16.18 0.54
C VAL A 137 0.84 -15.11 1.49
N ASN A 138 2.08 -14.69 1.30
CA ASN A 138 2.67 -13.60 2.08
C ASN A 138 3.44 -12.63 1.17
N PHE A 139 3.36 -11.35 1.51
CA PHE A 139 4.17 -10.28 0.95
C PHE A 139 4.49 -9.25 2.02
N ASP A 140 5.75 -9.23 2.46
CA ASP A 140 6.22 -8.28 3.46
C ASP A 140 7.35 -7.42 2.90
N ALA A 141 7.30 -6.12 3.21
CA ALA A 141 8.31 -5.16 2.77
C ALA A 141 8.44 -4.01 3.78
N ILE A 142 9.62 -3.41 3.79
CA ILE A 142 9.88 -2.14 4.47
C ILE A 142 10.20 -1.11 3.39
N VAL A 143 9.52 0.04 3.43
CA VAL A 143 9.70 1.13 2.47
C VAL A 143 10.09 2.38 3.23
N GLU A 144 11.28 2.91 2.96
CA GLU A 144 11.84 4.06 3.62
C GLU A 144 11.76 5.32 2.75
N LEU A 145 11.51 6.45 3.40
CA LEU A 145 11.69 7.79 2.85
C LEU A 145 12.97 8.42 3.36
N VAL A 146 13.77 8.91 2.45
CA VAL A 146 15.10 9.49 2.75
C VAL A 146 15.20 10.87 2.10
N ASP A 147 15.72 11.83 2.85
CA ASP A 147 16.12 13.13 2.32
C ASP A 147 17.32 12.97 1.40
N GLY A 148 17.18 13.38 0.14
CA GLY A 148 18.19 13.17 -0.89
C GLY A 148 19.44 14.02 -0.71
N GLY A 149 19.35 15.14 0.00
CA GLY A 149 20.48 16.02 0.28
C GLY A 149 21.34 15.53 1.45
N SER A 150 20.71 15.09 2.53
CA SER A 150 21.40 14.67 3.76
C SER A 150 21.56 13.16 3.92
N GLY A 151 20.77 12.36 3.18
CA GLY A 151 20.71 10.91 3.37
C GLY A 151 19.95 10.45 4.63
N ARG A 152 19.30 11.38 5.35
CA ARG A 152 18.57 11.08 6.58
C ARG A 152 17.23 10.40 6.26
N THR A 153 16.90 9.31 6.94
CA THR A 153 15.58 8.70 6.88
C THR A 153 14.56 9.59 7.57
N LEU A 154 13.48 9.90 6.88
CA LEU A 154 12.38 10.74 7.33
C LEU A 154 11.24 9.91 7.91
N GLY A 155 11.04 8.72 7.36
CA GLY A 155 9.98 7.81 7.81
C GLY A 155 9.95 6.54 6.99
N GLU A 156 9.01 5.66 7.37
CA GLU A 156 8.87 4.34 6.77
C GLU A 156 7.42 3.86 6.69
N TRP A 157 7.16 2.93 5.80
CA TRP A 157 5.98 2.06 5.80
C TRP A 157 6.42 0.63 6.06
N VAL A 158 5.63 -0.07 6.83
CA VAL A 158 5.72 -1.52 6.99
C VAL A 158 4.56 -2.15 6.23
N VAL A 159 4.88 -3.03 5.31
CA VAL A 159 3.93 -3.87 4.58
C VAL A 159 3.99 -5.26 5.18
N ASP A 160 2.87 -5.73 5.71
CA ASP A 160 2.66 -7.07 6.26
C ASP A 160 1.34 -7.58 5.67
N LYS A 161 1.42 -8.31 4.59
CA LYS A 161 0.27 -8.82 3.85
C LYS A 161 0.28 -10.33 3.83
N ASN A 162 -0.83 -10.92 4.31
CA ASN A 162 -0.99 -12.36 4.30
C ASN A 162 -2.46 -12.76 4.05
N SER A 163 -2.67 -13.98 3.59
CA SER A 163 -4.00 -14.54 3.35
C SER A 163 -4.58 -15.33 4.53
N TRP A 164 -3.94 -15.27 5.70
CA TRP A 164 -4.20 -16.16 6.83
C TRP A 164 -5.66 -16.19 7.31
N ALA A 165 -6.32 -15.05 7.38
CA ALA A 165 -7.66 -14.98 7.98
C ALA A 165 -8.81 -15.02 6.95
N LEU A 166 -8.52 -15.14 5.66
CA LEU A 166 -9.56 -15.06 4.62
C LEU A 166 -10.32 -16.40 4.42
N GLY A 167 -9.82 -17.50 4.96
CA GLY A 167 -10.47 -18.84 4.87
C GLY A 167 -10.69 -19.32 3.42
N GLY A 168 -10.60 -20.64 3.21
CA GLY A 168 -11.01 -21.38 2.02
C GLY A 168 -10.94 -20.69 0.66
N GLY A 169 -12.09 -20.46 0.05
CA GLY A 169 -12.18 -19.97 -1.34
C GLY A 169 -11.66 -18.56 -1.59
N ILE A 170 -11.80 -17.63 -0.64
CA ILE A 170 -11.31 -16.24 -0.82
C ILE A 170 -9.78 -16.22 -0.70
N ALA A 171 -9.21 -16.93 0.27
CA ALA A 171 -7.76 -17.03 0.41
C ALA A 171 -7.08 -17.65 -0.83
N ALA A 172 -7.78 -18.55 -1.53
CA ALA A 172 -7.26 -19.20 -2.74
C ALA A 172 -7.09 -18.23 -3.92
N THR A 173 -7.77 -17.10 -3.93
CA THR A 173 -7.67 -16.08 -5.01
C THR A 173 -6.61 -15.01 -4.74
N GLN A 174 -6.04 -14.97 -3.54
CA GLN A 174 -4.99 -14.00 -3.20
C GLN A 174 -3.64 -14.42 -3.77
N THR A 175 -2.88 -13.43 -4.23
CA THR A 175 -1.52 -13.61 -4.73
C THR A 175 -0.59 -12.55 -4.12
N PRO A 176 0.73 -12.81 -4.05
CA PRO A 176 1.68 -11.81 -3.57
C PRO A 176 1.65 -10.55 -4.44
N GLU A 177 1.44 -10.69 -5.76
CA GLU A 177 1.32 -9.57 -6.70
C GLU A 177 0.09 -8.71 -6.39
N GLY A 178 -1.03 -9.32 -6.01
CA GLY A 178 -2.23 -8.61 -5.58
C GLY A 178 -1.96 -7.80 -4.32
N PHE A 179 -1.29 -8.38 -3.33
CA PHE A 179 -0.88 -7.68 -2.11
C PHE A 179 0.12 -6.56 -2.39
N MET A 180 1.08 -6.80 -3.29
CA MET A 180 2.04 -5.80 -3.75
C MET A 180 1.33 -4.61 -4.39
N GLN A 181 0.34 -4.85 -5.26
CA GLN A 181 -0.45 -3.80 -5.89
C GLN A 181 -1.25 -2.98 -4.87
N GLU A 182 -1.93 -3.62 -3.92
CA GLU A 182 -2.65 -2.92 -2.85
C GLU A 182 -1.72 -2.04 -2.01
N ALA A 183 -0.55 -2.56 -1.63
CA ALA A 183 0.44 -1.80 -0.89
C ALA A 183 0.96 -0.60 -1.70
N ALA A 184 1.27 -0.80 -2.98
CA ALA A 184 1.73 0.27 -3.87
C ALA A 184 0.69 1.39 -4.02
N VAL A 185 -0.59 1.05 -4.16
CA VAL A 185 -1.69 2.02 -4.22
C VAL A 185 -1.76 2.83 -2.92
N LYS A 186 -1.70 2.18 -1.76
CA LYS A 186 -1.76 2.88 -0.47
C LYS A 186 -0.56 3.81 -0.28
N ILE A 187 0.66 3.32 -0.53
CA ILE A 187 1.89 4.11 -0.37
C ILE A 187 1.90 5.29 -1.33
N GLY A 188 1.66 5.06 -2.62
CA GLY A 188 1.67 6.10 -3.64
C GLY A 188 0.61 7.18 -3.41
N THR A 189 -0.59 6.80 -2.96
CA THR A 189 -1.66 7.73 -2.62
C THR A 189 -1.26 8.59 -1.41
N GLN A 190 -0.78 7.99 -0.33
CA GLN A 190 -0.33 8.73 0.86
C GLN A 190 0.81 9.69 0.57
N MET A 191 1.76 9.29 -0.29
CA MET A 191 2.84 10.16 -0.75
C MET A 191 2.31 11.42 -1.41
N SER A 192 1.42 11.25 -2.38
CA SER A 192 0.84 12.36 -3.13
C SER A 192 0.00 13.27 -2.24
N GLU A 193 -0.82 12.71 -1.37
CA GLU A 193 -1.63 13.48 -0.41
C GLU A 193 -0.77 14.31 0.54
N LYS A 194 0.25 13.71 1.16
CA LYS A 194 1.16 14.41 2.06
C LYS A 194 1.94 15.52 1.35
N ARG A 195 2.39 15.29 0.12
CA ARG A 195 3.07 16.32 -0.67
C ARG A 195 2.16 17.50 -0.99
N LYS A 196 0.91 17.25 -1.39
CA LYS A 196 -0.10 18.28 -1.66
C LYS A 196 -0.46 19.06 -0.40
N ALA A 197 -0.68 18.37 0.73
CA ALA A 197 -1.01 19.01 2.00
C ALA A 197 0.12 19.94 2.50
N GLY A 198 1.38 19.55 2.34
CA GLY A 198 2.53 20.38 2.66
C GLY A 198 2.62 21.65 1.80
N SER A 199 2.25 21.53 0.51
CA SER A 199 2.29 22.67 -0.44
C SER A 199 1.23 23.75 -0.13
N VAL A 200 0.06 23.34 0.43
CA VAL A 200 -1.03 24.28 0.77
C VAL A 200 -0.72 25.09 2.03
N LYS A 201 0.14 24.59 2.92
CA LYS A 201 0.47 25.25 4.18
C LYS A 201 1.47 26.40 4.10
N LYS A 202 2.11 26.63 2.94
CA LYS A 202 3.07 27.72 2.77
C LYS A 202 2.31 29.00 2.43
N PRO A 203 2.20 30.02 3.33
CA PRO A 203 1.70 31.33 2.95
C PRO A 203 2.60 31.90 1.85
N GLN A 204 1.98 32.49 0.84
CA GLN A 204 2.71 33.35 -0.09
C GLN A 204 3.08 34.62 0.68
N ASP A 205 4.31 34.71 1.15
CA ASP A 205 4.93 35.96 1.59
C ASP A 205 5.45 36.73 0.39
#